data_d6e8adae0780864be53d84b3856c77bd
#
_entry.id   d6e8adae0780864be53d84b3856c77bd
#
_cell.length_a   1.000
_cell.length_b   1.000
_cell.length_c   1.000
_cell.angle_alpha   90.00
_cell.angle_beta   90.00
_cell.angle_gamma   90.00
#
_symmetry.space_group_name_H-M   'P 1'
#
loop_
_entity.id
_entity.type
_entity.pdbx_description
1 polymer ?
#
loop_
_entity_poly.entity_id
_entity_poly.type
_entity_poly.pdbx_seq_one_letter_code
_entity_poly.pdbx_strand_id
1 'polypeptide(L)'
;METMELPMVAGTGTRPPSLSRRILFVWLPVRQIFPVGIGYLVNWIHREHPEVTLEVLDLTRFEEPDQMKALISRIEEFSPDLLAYSWRDVQIFAPHEGDNSLRRAFEFYYSPNLLTRAYAAWDGLRMVWKYRSEFHKKLRFIKEGVRRAPKARVMVGGGAFSVFAEQIIRLLPEGVIGVVGEGEEAMIKTLEGRPVDDERVITRKGSQIVLGKKAGAVEIRRAPFDLAYLESVFPGHEIYHGKTVGIQTKRGCPYGCSFCLYTYIEGKRVYYRDPEEVVEEIRQYRDRWGIKNFWFADAQFIPGVKAVPEALSLLTALRDSRLDITWSGYIRTSLISPEMARLMVESGMGDLEVAITSGSQEILDSLKMGFRLEGLMEGCRNLKEAGYRGKIILNYSLNAPGETPESLACAVESYEEICDIFGPENVYPMVFFLAVQPHTSFEKRLMREGWLDPDYDPISLNPWTIRKLLYNPGPLGELIAKACLLAWDIEPMAMGRVVMREIKRSLGIAGVSAKGSVVARAS
;
A
#
# COMPACT_ATOMS: atom_id res chain seq x y z
N MET A 1 22.68 -45.80 -10.35
CA MET A 1 22.22 -44.98 -9.22
C MET A 1 20.80 -44.62 -9.58
N GLU A 2 19.87 -45.32 -8.96
CA GLU A 2 18.43 -45.24 -9.25
C GLU A 2 17.84 -43.94 -8.72
N THR A 3 17.13 -43.24 -9.61
CA THR A 3 16.28 -42.10 -9.27
C THR A 3 15.01 -42.63 -8.63
N MET A 4 14.89 -42.43 -7.33
CA MET A 4 13.69 -42.75 -6.57
C MET A 4 12.62 -41.69 -6.85
N GLU A 5 11.68 -42.01 -7.74
CA GLU A 5 10.44 -41.26 -7.90
C GLU A 5 9.57 -41.46 -6.66
N LEU A 6 9.26 -40.37 -5.97
CA LEU A 6 8.27 -40.36 -4.90
C LEU A 6 6.86 -40.45 -5.50
N PRO A 7 6.00 -41.35 -5.03
CA PRO A 7 4.66 -41.49 -5.56
C PRO A 7 3.81 -40.27 -5.23
N MET A 8 3.22 -39.68 -6.25
CA MET A 8 2.11 -38.76 -6.13
C MET A 8 0.94 -39.44 -5.44
N VAL A 9 0.71 -39.12 -4.18
CA VAL A 9 -0.51 -39.53 -3.49
C VAL A 9 -1.65 -38.68 -4.02
N ALA A 10 -2.40 -39.22 -4.98
CA ALA A 10 -3.71 -38.73 -5.35
C ALA A 10 -4.68 -39.01 -4.19
N GLY A 11 -4.77 -38.06 -3.28
CA GLY A 11 -5.77 -38.08 -2.22
C GLY A 11 -7.15 -37.73 -2.81
N THR A 12 -7.94 -38.73 -3.17
CA THR A 12 -9.39 -38.59 -3.40
C THR A 12 -10.13 -38.44 -2.07
N GLY A 13 -9.76 -37.45 -1.29
CA GLY A 13 -10.55 -37.05 -0.13
C GLY A 13 -11.68 -36.14 -0.60
N THR A 14 -12.92 -36.60 -0.51
CA THR A 14 -14.10 -35.73 -0.65
C THR A 14 -13.99 -34.60 0.35
N ARG A 15 -13.89 -33.36 -0.15
CA ARG A 15 -13.89 -32.17 0.71
C ARG A 15 -15.18 -32.11 1.52
N PRO A 16 -15.13 -31.72 2.80
CA PRO A 16 -16.36 -31.53 3.56
C PRO A 16 -17.23 -30.46 2.87
N PRO A 17 -18.56 -30.66 2.85
CA PRO A 17 -19.46 -29.69 2.24
C PRO A 17 -19.34 -28.34 2.96
N SER A 18 -19.35 -27.25 2.18
CA SER A 18 -19.33 -25.91 2.73
C SER A 18 -20.56 -25.66 3.62
N LEU A 19 -20.34 -25.11 4.82
CA LEU A 19 -21.41 -24.69 5.72
C LEU A 19 -22.04 -23.36 5.30
N SER A 20 -21.26 -22.49 4.66
CA SER A 20 -21.71 -21.20 4.13
C SER A 20 -21.85 -21.32 2.63
N ARG A 21 -23.07 -21.21 2.12
CA ARG A 21 -23.38 -21.37 0.69
C ARG A 21 -23.50 -20.06 -0.06
N ARG A 22 -23.72 -18.96 0.65
CA ARG A 22 -23.94 -17.62 0.07
C ARG A 22 -23.03 -16.60 0.75
N ILE A 23 -22.09 -16.05 0.01
CA ILE A 23 -21.15 -15.05 0.53
C ILE A 23 -21.37 -13.72 -0.16
N LEU A 24 -21.63 -12.69 0.63
CA LEU A 24 -21.66 -11.32 0.15
C LEU A 24 -20.36 -10.60 0.58
N PHE A 25 -19.51 -10.30 -0.40
CA PHE A 25 -18.37 -9.41 -0.21
C PHE A 25 -18.85 -7.97 -0.25
N VAL A 26 -18.44 -7.16 0.73
CA VAL A 26 -18.79 -5.74 0.80
C VAL A 26 -17.50 -4.91 0.76
N TRP A 27 -17.30 -4.18 -0.33
CA TRP A 27 -16.25 -3.19 -0.46
C TRP A 27 -16.71 -1.90 0.19
N LEU A 28 -16.09 -1.55 1.34
CA LEU A 28 -16.45 -0.35 2.09
C LEU A 28 -16.05 0.92 1.33
N PRO A 29 -16.77 2.05 1.52
CA PRO A 29 -16.50 3.29 0.80
C PRO A 29 -15.06 3.78 1.01
N VAL A 30 -14.35 3.89 -0.10
CA VAL A 30 -13.01 4.45 -0.23
C VAL A 30 -12.95 5.20 -1.56
N ARG A 31 -11.75 5.55 -2.06
CA ARG A 31 -11.63 5.96 -3.48
C ARG A 31 -12.10 4.83 -4.41
N GLN A 32 -12.61 5.22 -5.57
CA GLN A 32 -13.02 4.27 -6.62
C GLN A 32 -11.79 3.59 -7.24
N ILE A 33 -11.29 2.59 -6.56
CA ILE A 33 -10.16 1.74 -6.96
C ILE A 33 -10.66 0.30 -6.98
N PHE A 34 -10.32 -0.43 -8.04
CA PHE A 34 -10.72 -1.82 -8.18
C PHE A 34 -10.25 -2.66 -6.97
N PRO A 35 -11.17 -3.44 -6.33
CA PRO A 35 -10.87 -4.21 -5.14
C PRO A 35 -10.17 -5.53 -5.47
N VAL A 36 -8.95 -5.48 -5.96
CA VAL A 36 -8.18 -6.64 -6.47
C VAL A 36 -8.12 -7.80 -5.47
N GLY A 37 -7.98 -7.52 -4.17
CA GLY A 37 -7.97 -8.57 -3.14
C GLY A 37 -9.30 -9.34 -3.04
N ILE A 38 -10.45 -8.66 -3.23
CA ILE A 38 -11.75 -9.33 -3.33
C ILE A 38 -11.81 -10.17 -4.61
N GLY A 39 -11.32 -9.63 -5.74
CA GLY A 39 -11.26 -10.37 -7.00
C GLY A 39 -10.50 -11.69 -6.88
N TYR A 40 -9.36 -11.71 -6.19
CA TYR A 40 -8.60 -12.94 -5.94
C TYR A 40 -9.33 -13.90 -5.01
N LEU A 41 -9.95 -13.41 -3.93
CA LEU A 41 -10.74 -14.26 -3.02
C LEU A 41 -11.93 -14.89 -3.73
N VAL A 42 -12.65 -14.13 -4.55
CA VAL A 42 -13.80 -14.62 -5.36
C VAL A 42 -13.35 -15.74 -6.29
N ASN A 43 -12.30 -15.51 -7.08
CA ASN A 43 -11.77 -16.50 -8.01
C ASN A 43 -11.30 -17.78 -7.29
N TRP A 44 -10.61 -17.60 -6.17
CA TRP A 44 -10.09 -18.71 -5.41
C TRP A 44 -11.20 -19.55 -4.76
N ILE A 45 -12.23 -18.91 -4.16
CA ILE A 45 -13.38 -19.62 -3.58
C ILE A 45 -14.14 -20.35 -4.67
N HIS A 46 -14.40 -19.71 -5.79
CA HIS A 46 -15.12 -20.35 -6.90
C HIS A 46 -14.44 -21.63 -7.37
N ARG A 47 -13.12 -21.64 -7.46
CA ARG A 47 -12.38 -22.83 -7.85
C ARG A 47 -12.39 -23.92 -6.78
N GLU A 48 -12.21 -23.54 -5.53
CA GLU A 48 -12.10 -24.50 -4.42
C GLU A 48 -13.46 -25.00 -3.94
N HIS A 49 -14.49 -24.15 -4.06
CA HIS A 49 -15.86 -24.38 -3.60
C HIS A 49 -16.87 -23.87 -4.64
N PRO A 50 -16.99 -24.55 -5.80
CA PRO A 50 -17.87 -24.11 -6.89
C PRO A 50 -19.36 -24.15 -6.52
N GLU A 51 -19.72 -24.83 -5.43
CA GLU A 51 -21.08 -24.88 -4.89
C GLU A 51 -21.47 -23.59 -4.13
N VAL A 52 -20.52 -22.69 -3.84
CA VAL A 52 -20.77 -21.45 -3.10
C VAL A 52 -21.23 -20.36 -4.06
N THR A 53 -22.36 -19.73 -3.73
CA THR A 53 -22.84 -18.55 -4.45
C THR A 53 -22.15 -17.31 -3.91
N LEU A 54 -21.49 -16.56 -4.78
CA LEU A 54 -20.73 -15.36 -4.42
C LEU A 54 -21.41 -14.12 -5.01
N GLU A 55 -21.26 -12.99 -4.31
CA GLU A 55 -21.55 -11.68 -4.86
C GLU A 55 -20.67 -10.61 -4.23
N VAL A 56 -20.37 -9.58 -5.02
CA VAL A 56 -19.59 -8.40 -4.59
C VAL A 56 -20.48 -7.16 -4.63
N LEU A 57 -20.65 -6.53 -3.48
CA LEU A 57 -21.28 -5.22 -3.33
C LEU A 57 -20.21 -4.15 -3.15
N ASP A 58 -20.05 -3.33 -4.16
CA ASP A 58 -19.16 -2.16 -4.11
C ASP A 58 -19.95 -0.92 -3.71
N LEU A 59 -19.75 -0.45 -2.47
CA LEU A 59 -20.41 0.74 -1.95
C LEU A 59 -19.89 2.04 -2.54
N THR A 60 -18.73 2.04 -3.22
CA THR A 60 -18.20 3.24 -3.88
C THR A 60 -18.99 3.66 -5.12
N ARG A 61 -19.87 2.79 -5.61
CA ARG A 61 -20.75 3.04 -6.77
C ARG A 61 -21.95 3.91 -6.43
N PHE A 62 -22.27 4.04 -5.16
CA PHE A 62 -23.45 4.75 -4.69
C PHE A 62 -23.06 6.09 -4.09
N GLU A 63 -23.88 7.09 -4.31
CA GLU A 63 -23.78 8.35 -3.59
C GLU A 63 -23.90 8.14 -2.09
N GLU A 64 -23.25 8.99 -1.31
CA GLU A 64 -23.12 8.79 0.13
C GLU A 64 -24.46 8.51 0.86
N PRO A 65 -25.56 9.24 0.58
CA PRO A 65 -26.84 8.97 1.23
C PRO A 65 -27.42 7.59 0.94
N ASP A 66 -27.14 7.03 -0.24
CA ASP A 66 -27.71 5.77 -0.72
C ASP A 66 -26.90 4.53 -0.34
N GLN A 67 -25.64 4.68 0.08
CA GLN A 67 -24.75 3.57 0.40
C GLN A 67 -25.33 2.62 1.46
N MET A 68 -25.91 3.18 2.52
CA MET A 68 -26.51 2.36 3.58
C MET A 68 -27.77 1.64 3.11
N LYS A 69 -28.60 2.31 2.30
CA LYS A 69 -29.79 1.70 1.70
C LYS A 69 -29.42 0.56 0.77
N ALA A 70 -28.40 0.76 -0.08
CA ALA A 70 -27.88 -0.28 -0.98
C ALA A 70 -27.38 -1.52 -0.21
N LEU A 71 -26.64 -1.30 0.89
CA LEU A 71 -26.19 -2.40 1.75
C LEU A 71 -27.36 -3.18 2.33
N ILE A 72 -28.36 -2.50 2.92
CA ILE A 72 -29.51 -3.13 3.55
C ILE A 72 -30.32 -3.92 2.52
N SER A 73 -30.68 -3.29 1.41
CA SER A 73 -31.45 -3.94 0.33
C SER A 73 -30.72 -5.21 -0.16
N ARG A 74 -29.41 -5.10 -0.37
CA ARG A 74 -28.66 -6.26 -0.87
C ARG A 74 -28.52 -7.39 0.14
N ILE A 75 -28.36 -7.10 1.42
CA ILE A 75 -28.36 -8.12 2.48
C ILE A 75 -29.72 -8.84 2.52
N GLU A 76 -30.83 -8.11 2.46
CA GLU A 76 -32.20 -8.68 2.50
C GLU A 76 -32.48 -9.54 1.26
N GLU A 77 -32.15 -9.07 0.07
CA GLU A 77 -32.34 -9.79 -1.20
C GLU A 77 -31.42 -11.01 -1.33
N PHE A 78 -30.14 -10.85 -1.03
CA PHE A 78 -29.17 -11.93 -1.20
C PHE A 78 -29.22 -12.94 -0.05
N SER A 79 -29.66 -12.56 1.15
CA SER A 79 -29.74 -13.43 2.34
C SER A 79 -28.44 -14.22 2.59
N PRO A 80 -27.31 -13.57 2.84
CA PRO A 80 -26.01 -14.22 2.96
C PRO A 80 -25.87 -15.07 4.21
N ASP A 81 -25.11 -16.17 4.13
CA ASP A 81 -24.64 -16.94 5.28
C ASP A 81 -23.33 -16.36 5.85
N LEU A 82 -22.58 -15.66 4.99
CA LEU A 82 -21.34 -14.97 5.35
C LEU A 82 -21.31 -13.58 4.73
N LEU A 83 -21.10 -12.57 5.57
CA LEU A 83 -20.80 -11.19 5.18
C LEU A 83 -19.29 -10.96 5.33
N ALA A 84 -18.61 -10.64 4.24
CA ALA A 84 -17.17 -10.38 4.23
C ALA A 84 -16.89 -8.92 3.85
N TYR A 85 -16.54 -8.10 4.85
CA TYR A 85 -16.22 -6.70 4.66
C TYR A 85 -14.74 -6.50 4.37
N SER A 86 -14.43 -5.71 3.34
CA SER A 86 -13.07 -5.28 3.06
C SER A 86 -12.90 -3.79 3.35
N TRP A 87 -12.01 -3.47 4.29
CA TRP A 87 -11.63 -2.11 4.68
C TRP A 87 -10.18 -1.84 4.29
N ARG A 88 -9.99 -1.21 3.14
CA ARG A 88 -8.67 -1.07 2.52
C ARG A 88 -7.81 0.06 3.10
N ASP A 89 -8.39 1.16 3.48
CA ASP A 89 -7.75 2.46 3.73
C ASP A 89 -6.74 2.41 4.88
N VAL A 90 -5.50 1.97 4.62
CA VAL A 90 -4.42 1.85 5.64
C VAL A 90 -4.07 3.19 6.29
N GLN A 91 -4.35 4.28 5.62
CA GLN A 91 -4.11 5.62 6.12
C GLN A 91 -5.44 6.27 6.56
N ILE A 92 -6.05 5.74 7.60
CA ILE A 92 -7.35 6.22 8.09
C ILE A 92 -7.34 7.73 8.37
N PHE A 93 -6.19 8.30 8.72
CA PHE A 93 -6.01 9.68 9.15
C PHE A 93 -4.93 10.44 8.37
N ALA A 94 -4.36 9.84 7.32
CA ALA A 94 -3.41 10.54 6.49
C ALA A 94 -4.14 11.40 5.45
N PRO A 95 -3.56 12.54 5.06
CA PRO A 95 -4.12 13.36 4.01
C PRO A 95 -4.22 12.54 2.72
N HIS A 96 -5.42 12.48 2.17
CA HIS A 96 -5.64 11.98 0.82
C HIS A 96 -5.14 13.02 -0.19
N GLU A 97 -4.80 12.60 -1.41
CA GLU A 97 -4.50 13.54 -2.49
C GLU A 97 -5.64 14.56 -2.65
N GLY A 98 -5.28 15.83 -2.70
CA GLY A 98 -6.24 16.94 -2.72
C GLY A 98 -6.76 17.35 -1.34
N ASP A 99 -6.30 16.71 -0.26
CA ASP A 99 -6.63 17.08 1.11
C ASP A 99 -5.64 18.13 1.63
N ASN A 100 -6.16 19.19 2.21
CA ASN A 100 -5.36 20.29 2.75
C ASN A 100 -4.93 20.11 4.21
N SER A 101 -5.13 18.93 4.82
CA SER A 101 -4.86 18.72 6.24
C SER A 101 -3.39 18.97 6.63
N LEU A 102 -2.45 18.52 5.81
CA LEU A 102 -1.02 18.78 6.02
C LEU A 102 -0.69 20.26 5.88
N ARG A 103 -1.27 20.94 4.89
CA ARG A 103 -1.16 22.41 4.73
C ARG A 103 -1.64 23.10 6.00
N ARG A 104 -2.84 22.77 6.49
CA ARG A 104 -3.40 23.36 7.70
C ARG A 104 -2.53 23.10 8.93
N ALA A 105 -1.94 21.91 9.04
CA ALA A 105 -1.00 21.64 10.10
C ALA A 105 0.24 22.55 10.01
N PHE A 106 0.83 22.72 8.84
CA PHE A 106 2.00 23.60 8.66
C PHE A 106 1.65 25.08 8.87
N GLU A 107 0.53 25.55 8.34
CA GLU A 107 0.05 26.93 8.57
C GLU A 107 -0.17 27.21 10.06
N PHE A 108 -0.78 26.27 10.78
CA PHE A 108 -1.01 26.41 12.22
C PHE A 108 0.29 26.51 13.03
N TYR A 109 1.26 25.63 12.75
CA TYR A 109 2.49 25.58 13.54
C TYR A 109 3.54 26.61 13.10
N TYR A 110 3.62 26.94 11.81
CA TYR A 110 4.77 27.67 11.27
C TYR A 110 4.43 28.99 10.57
N SER A 111 3.15 29.33 10.37
CA SER A 111 2.81 30.64 9.79
C SER A 111 3.12 31.77 10.77
N PRO A 112 3.74 32.86 10.33
CA PRO A 112 3.91 34.07 11.16
C PRO A 112 2.59 34.85 11.34
N ASN A 113 1.59 34.63 10.46
CA ASN A 113 0.32 35.35 10.49
C ASN A 113 -0.68 34.67 11.42
N LEU A 114 -1.09 35.39 12.47
CA LEU A 114 -2.04 34.91 13.48
C LEU A 114 -3.42 34.57 12.90
N LEU A 115 -3.91 35.31 11.91
CA LEU A 115 -5.20 35.04 11.26
C LEU A 115 -5.12 33.73 10.46
N THR A 116 -4.03 33.52 9.73
CA THR A 116 -3.78 32.24 9.03
C THR A 116 -3.73 31.07 10.03
N ARG A 117 -3.07 31.23 11.17
CA ARG A 117 -3.02 30.19 12.22
C ARG A 117 -4.41 29.91 12.80
N ALA A 118 -5.19 30.94 13.09
CA ALA A 118 -6.56 30.80 13.61
C ALA A 118 -7.47 30.07 12.60
N TYR A 119 -7.41 30.44 11.33
CA TYR A 119 -8.14 29.78 10.26
C TYR A 119 -7.70 28.30 10.12
N ALA A 120 -6.39 28.06 10.10
CA ALA A 120 -5.84 26.70 9.99
C ALA A 120 -6.26 25.80 11.18
N ALA A 121 -6.31 26.36 12.39
CA ALA A 121 -6.82 25.62 13.56
C ALA A 121 -8.30 25.24 13.41
N TRP A 122 -9.14 26.19 12.98
CA TRP A 122 -10.56 25.96 12.77
C TRP A 122 -10.82 24.92 11.67
N ASP A 123 -10.20 25.10 10.51
CA ASP A 123 -10.35 24.18 9.37
C ASP A 123 -9.75 22.79 9.66
N GLY A 124 -8.62 22.74 10.37
CA GLY A 124 -8.02 21.49 10.85
C GLY A 124 -8.94 20.71 11.78
N LEU A 125 -9.61 21.36 12.71
CA LEU A 125 -10.62 20.72 13.58
C LEU A 125 -11.80 20.17 12.78
N ARG A 126 -12.25 20.91 11.77
CA ARG A 126 -13.31 20.44 10.85
C ARG A 126 -12.88 19.19 10.07
N MET A 127 -11.62 19.14 9.61
CA MET A 127 -11.06 17.96 8.95
C MET A 127 -10.97 16.75 9.88
N VAL A 128 -10.49 16.94 11.10
CA VAL A 128 -10.46 15.88 12.13
C VAL A 128 -11.86 15.32 12.38
N TRP A 129 -12.86 16.20 12.46
CA TRP A 129 -14.25 15.77 12.61
C TRP A 129 -14.75 14.99 11.40
N LYS A 130 -14.40 15.40 10.17
CA LYS A 130 -14.72 14.70 8.93
C LYS A 130 -14.14 13.27 8.96
N TYR A 131 -12.84 13.12 9.24
CA TYR A 131 -12.20 11.81 9.31
C TYR A 131 -12.83 10.90 10.38
N ARG A 132 -13.16 11.46 11.52
CA ARG A 132 -13.88 10.73 12.56
C ARG A 132 -15.25 10.26 12.09
N SER A 133 -15.98 11.11 11.39
CA SER A 133 -17.28 10.77 10.81
C SER A 133 -17.16 9.62 9.81
N GLU A 134 -16.18 9.70 8.90
CA GLU A 134 -15.89 8.66 7.90
C GLU A 134 -15.51 7.32 8.54
N PHE A 135 -14.68 7.34 9.57
CA PHE A 135 -14.32 6.15 10.31
C PHE A 135 -15.55 5.51 10.98
N HIS A 136 -16.35 6.28 11.69
CA HIS A 136 -17.57 5.79 12.33
C HIS A 136 -18.64 5.35 11.33
N LYS A 137 -18.67 5.95 10.14
CA LYS A 137 -19.55 5.51 9.05
C LYS A 137 -19.20 4.09 8.61
N LYS A 138 -17.92 3.78 8.41
CA LYS A 138 -17.48 2.42 8.08
C LYS A 138 -17.85 1.41 9.16
N LEU A 139 -17.68 1.75 10.43
CA LEU A 139 -18.16 0.92 11.54
C LEU A 139 -19.69 0.69 11.51
N ARG A 140 -20.47 1.72 11.14
CA ARG A 140 -21.92 1.61 11.04
C ARG A 140 -22.36 0.62 9.96
N PHE A 141 -21.68 0.58 8.80
CA PHE A 141 -21.97 -0.42 7.76
C PHE A 141 -21.83 -1.85 8.29
N ILE A 142 -20.74 -2.13 9.03
CA ILE A 142 -20.50 -3.46 9.59
C ILE A 142 -21.55 -3.80 10.67
N LYS A 143 -21.83 -2.86 11.59
CA LYS A 143 -22.84 -3.03 12.66
C LYS A 143 -24.23 -3.26 12.08
N GLU A 144 -24.60 -2.54 11.03
CA GLU A 144 -25.86 -2.72 10.36
C GLU A 144 -25.96 -4.08 9.69
N GLY A 145 -24.88 -4.57 9.05
CA GLY A 145 -24.82 -5.91 8.50
C GLY A 145 -25.04 -7.00 9.56
N VAL A 146 -24.38 -6.89 10.71
CA VAL A 146 -24.61 -7.81 11.85
C VAL A 146 -26.09 -7.78 12.29
N ARG A 147 -26.70 -6.60 12.34
CA ARG A 147 -28.10 -6.43 12.74
C ARG A 147 -29.10 -7.01 11.73
N ARG A 148 -28.85 -6.83 10.42
CA ARG A 148 -29.74 -7.26 9.33
C ARG A 148 -29.62 -8.73 8.99
N ALA A 149 -28.44 -9.31 9.19
CA ALA A 149 -28.21 -10.73 8.96
C ALA A 149 -27.76 -11.46 10.26
N PRO A 150 -28.63 -11.58 11.27
CA PRO A 150 -28.24 -12.10 12.59
C PRO A 150 -27.81 -13.58 12.58
N LYS A 151 -28.12 -14.31 11.52
CA LYS A 151 -27.70 -15.71 11.33
C LYS A 151 -26.41 -15.83 10.53
N ALA A 152 -26.01 -14.78 9.82
CA ALA A 152 -24.79 -14.78 9.04
C ALA A 152 -23.56 -14.64 9.93
N ARG A 153 -22.48 -15.32 9.56
CA ARG A 153 -21.15 -14.98 10.08
C ARG A 153 -20.69 -13.67 9.48
N VAL A 154 -19.94 -12.88 10.23
CA VAL A 154 -19.41 -11.60 9.74
C VAL A 154 -17.90 -11.60 9.87
N MET A 155 -17.23 -11.37 8.75
CA MET A 155 -15.77 -11.21 8.67
C MET A 155 -15.42 -9.79 8.25
N VAL A 156 -14.32 -9.28 8.79
CA VAL A 156 -13.77 -7.97 8.43
C VAL A 156 -12.27 -8.13 8.19
N GLY A 157 -11.81 -7.72 7.02
CA GLY A 157 -10.41 -7.74 6.62
C GLY A 157 -10.03 -6.48 5.83
N GLY A 158 -8.91 -6.58 5.13
CA GLY A 158 -8.34 -5.49 4.33
C GLY A 158 -7.26 -4.69 5.05
N GLY A 159 -6.59 -3.81 4.33
CA GLY A 159 -5.39 -3.12 4.81
C GLY A 159 -5.59 -2.32 6.09
N ALA A 160 -6.63 -1.49 6.16
CA ALA A 160 -6.91 -0.70 7.36
C ALA A 160 -7.26 -1.58 8.57
N PHE A 161 -8.08 -2.61 8.35
CA PHE A 161 -8.37 -3.55 9.43
C PHE A 161 -7.09 -4.24 9.91
N SER A 162 -6.23 -4.67 9.00
CA SER A 162 -4.96 -5.32 9.36
C SER A 162 -4.07 -4.46 10.23
N VAL A 163 -3.99 -3.16 9.97
CA VAL A 163 -3.16 -2.22 10.73
C VAL A 163 -3.76 -1.90 12.10
N PHE A 164 -5.08 -1.75 12.19
CA PHE A 164 -5.79 -1.27 13.39
C PHE A 164 -6.74 -2.34 13.95
N ALA A 165 -6.39 -3.61 13.81
CA ALA A 165 -7.27 -4.72 14.11
C ALA A 165 -7.80 -4.71 15.54
N GLU A 166 -6.92 -4.49 16.52
CA GLU A 166 -7.32 -4.45 17.95
C GLU A 166 -8.27 -3.30 18.25
N GLN A 167 -7.99 -2.12 17.71
CA GLN A 167 -8.80 -0.93 17.94
C GLN A 167 -10.18 -1.08 17.27
N ILE A 168 -10.20 -1.57 16.02
CA ILE A 168 -11.45 -1.73 15.26
C ILE A 168 -12.31 -2.83 15.87
N ILE A 169 -11.74 -3.99 16.23
CA ILE A 169 -12.52 -5.10 16.75
C ILE A 169 -13.18 -4.77 18.11
N ARG A 170 -12.55 -3.91 18.94
CA ARG A 170 -13.15 -3.40 20.19
C ARG A 170 -14.43 -2.62 19.96
N LEU A 171 -14.56 -1.97 18.80
CA LEU A 171 -15.69 -1.12 18.43
C LEU A 171 -16.81 -1.88 17.69
N LEU A 172 -16.55 -3.13 17.28
CA LEU A 172 -17.50 -3.99 16.57
C LEU A 172 -18.30 -4.89 17.53
N PRO A 173 -19.47 -5.40 17.09
CA PRO A 173 -20.22 -6.38 17.87
C PRO A 173 -19.42 -7.64 18.17
N GLU A 174 -19.76 -8.33 19.24
CA GLU A 174 -19.21 -9.63 19.58
C GLU A 174 -19.59 -10.66 18.48
N GLY A 175 -18.68 -11.61 18.21
CA GLY A 175 -18.88 -12.62 17.17
C GLY A 175 -18.38 -12.20 15.77
N VAL A 176 -18.00 -10.94 15.58
CA VAL A 176 -17.30 -10.53 14.34
C VAL A 176 -15.90 -11.12 14.31
N ILE A 177 -15.53 -11.72 13.19
CA ILE A 177 -14.22 -12.32 12.93
C ILE A 177 -13.38 -11.30 12.17
N GLY A 178 -12.31 -10.83 12.81
CA GLY A 178 -11.33 -9.97 12.15
C GLY A 178 -10.21 -10.78 11.52
N VAL A 179 -9.76 -10.39 10.32
CA VAL A 179 -8.68 -11.06 9.59
C VAL A 179 -7.58 -10.06 9.29
N VAL A 180 -6.38 -10.33 9.78
CA VAL A 180 -5.17 -9.51 9.59
C VAL A 180 -4.34 -10.08 8.45
N GLY A 181 -4.05 -9.26 7.44
CA GLY A 181 -3.32 -9.67 6.25
C GLY A 181 -4.19 -10.48 5.27
N GLU A 182 -3.67 -11.59 4.80
CA GLU A 182 -4.31 -12.42 3.77
C GLU A 182 -5.53 -13.19 4.30
N GLY A 183 -6.61 -13.21 3.52
CA GLY A 183 -7.90 -13.72 3.95
C GLY A 183 -8.23 -15.16 3.59
N GLU A 184 -7.44 -15.78 2.71
CA GLU A 184 -7.77 -17.06 2.08
C GLU A 184 -7.97 -18.19 3.10
N GLU A 185 -7.03 -18.34 4.03
CA GLU A 185 -7.06 -19.43 5.02
C GLU A 185 -8.24 -19.29 5.98
N ALA A 186 -8.46 -18.07 6.50
CA ALA A 186 -9.59 -17.79 7.39
C ALA A 186 -10.94 -18.00 6.68
N MET A 187 -11.02 -17.64 5.40
CA MET A 187 -12.21 -17.83 4.59
C MET A 187 -12.51 -19.32 4.39
N ILE A 188 -11.54 -20.13 3.99
CA ILE A 188 -11.73 -21.57 3.81
C ILE A 188 -12.15 -22.26 5.12
N LYS A 189 -11.46 -22.00 6.22
CA LYS A 189 -11.84 -22.58 7.51
C LYS A 189 -13.28 -22.21 7.88
N THR A 190 -13.70 -20.98 7.58
CA THR A 190 -15.08 -20.55 7.80
C THR A 190 -16.05 -21.32 6.93
N LEU A 191 -15.73 -21.52 5.64
CA LEU A 191 -16.57 -22.27 4.70
C LEU A 191 -16.70 -23.75 5.08
N GLU A 192 -15.61 -24.35 5.51
CA GLU A 192 -15.56 -25.76 5.92
C GLU A 192 -16.04 -26.00 7.37
N GLY A 193 -16.44 -24.95 8.09
CA GLY A 193 -16.87 -25.05 9.49
C GLY A 193 -15.74 -25.45 10.45
N ARG A 194 -14.51 -25.32 10.04
CA ARG A 194 -13.34 -25.58 10.89
C ARG A 194 -13.13 -24.41 11.86
N PRO A 195 -12.50 -24.64 13.00
CA PRO A 195 -12.12 -23.54 13.90
C PRO A 195 -11.26 -22.51 13.18
N VAL A 196 -11.65 -21.24 13.29
CA VAL A 196 -10.89 -20.12 12.76
C VAL A 196 -10.01 -19.60 13.90
N ASP A 197 -8.94 -20.33 14.19
CA ASP A 197 -8.01 -20.10 15.30
C ASP A 197 -6.60 -19.68 14.85
N ASP A 198 -6.49 -19.23 13.59
CA ASP A 198 -5.24 -18.79 13.00
C ASP A 198 -4.71 -17.53 13.66
N GLU A 199 -3.38 -17.31 13.55
CA GLU A 199 -2.67 -16.13 14.00
C GLU A 199 -3.23 -14.81 13.50
N ARG A 200 -3.74 -14.86 12.26
CA ARG A 200 -4.28 -13.71 11.55
C ARG A 200 -5.72 -13.41 11.91
N VAL A 201 -6.30 -14.21 12.81
CA VAL A 201 -7.66 -14.02 13.25
C VAL A 201 -7.70 -13.32 14.59
N ILE A 202 -8.53 -12.31 14.69
CA ILE A 202 -8.81 -11.57 15.91
C ILE A 202 -10.30 -11.55 16.17
N THR A 203 -10.71 -11.87 17.38
CA THR A 203 -12.10 -11.82 17.83
C THR A 203 -12.21 -11.15 19.17
N ARG A 204 -13.42 -10.79 19.56
CA ARG A 204 -13.71 -10.22 20.89
C ARG A 204 -14.68 -11.12 21.66
N LYS A 205 -14.37 -11.37 22.94
CA LYS A 205 -15.27 -12.01 23.92
C LYS A 205 -15.39 -11.09 25.14
N GLY A 206 -16.54 -10.47 25.31
CA GLY A 206 -16.71 -9.42 26.30
C GLY A 206 -15.73 -8.26 26.07
N SER A 207 -14.93 -7.94 27.08
CA SER A 207 -13.85 -6.94 27.00
C SER A 207 -12.52 -7.50 26.51
N GLN A 208 -12.36 -8.81 26.46
CA GLN A 208 -11.10 -9.45 26.05
C GLN A 208 -11.01 -9.60 24.53
N ILE A 209 -9.84 -9.26 24.00
CA ILE A 209 -9.47 -9.57 22.63
C ILE A 209 -8.78 -10.94 22.62
N VAL A 210 -9.24 -11.80 21.71
CA VAL A 210 -8.65 -13.10 21.46
C VAL A 210 -7.91 -13.03 20.13
N LEU A 211 -6.58 -13.13 20.21
CA LEU A 211 -5.71 -13.26 19.03
C LEU A 211 -5.58 -14.74 18.71
N GLY A 212 -5.68 -15.07 17.43
CA GLY A 212 -5.36 -16.41 16.96
C GLY A 212 -3.88 -16.74 17.19
N LYS A 213 -3.52 -17.98 16.97
CA LYS A 213 -2.12 -18.43 17.06
C LYS A 213 -1.36 -17.90 15.84
N LYS A 214 -0.09 -17.57 16.01
CA LYS A 214 0.77 -16.99 14.98
C LYS A 214 0.88 -17.79 13.67
N ALA A 215 0.34 -17.35 12.51
CA ALA A 215 0.49 -18.01 11.22
C ALA A 215 1.81 -17.63 10.51
N GLY A 216 2.38 -18.54 9.78
CA GLY A 216 3.45 -18.27 8.84
C GLY A 216 2.95 -17.41 7.66
N ALA A 217 3.84 -16.98 6.77
CA ALA A 217 3.45 -16.34 5.53
C ALA A 217 2.54 -17.27 4.71
N VAL A 218 1.44 -16.75 4.21
CA VAL A 218 0.49 -17.52 3.40
C VAL A 218 1.03 -17.64 1.99
N GLU A 219 1.20 -18.87 1.51
CA GLU A 219 1.54 -19.14 0.13
C GLU A 219 0.43 -18.61 -0.79
N ILE A 220 0.81 -17.95 -1.88
CA ILE A 220 -0.15 -17.61 -2.93
C ILE A 220 -0.60 -18.92 -3.55
N ARG A 221 -1.85 -19.31 -3.28
CA ARG A 221 -2.40 -20.49 -3.93
C ARG A 221 -2.63 -20.15 -5.40
N ARG A 222 -2.02 -20.95 -6.28
CA ARG A 222 -2.16 -20.81 -7.72
C ARG A 222 -3.60 -21.06 -8.11
N ALA A 223 -4.22 -20.04 -8.66
CA ALA A 223 -5.52 -20.13 -9.30
C ALA A 223 -5.44 -19.33 -10.59
N PRO A 224 -5.73 -19.91 -11.73
CA PRO A 224 -5.96 -19.12 -12.93
C PRO A 224 -7.04 -18.09 -12.62
N PHE A 225 -6.78 -16.86 -13.00
CA PHE A 225 -7.73 -15.78 -12.82
C PHE A 225 -8.83 -15.90 -13.88
N ASP A 226 -10.08 -15.89 -13.45
CA ASP A 226 -11.27 -15.93 -14.33
C ASP A 226 -12.04 -14.61 -14.21
N LEU A 227 -11.77 -13.69 -15.11
CA LEU A 227 -12.45 -12.40 -15.14
C LEU A 227 -13.92 -12.53 -15.54
N ALA A 228 -14.27 -13.50 -16.39
CA ALA A 228 -15.66 -13.72 -16.80
C ALA A 228 -16.53 -14.16 -15.62
N TYR A 229 -15.99 -15.03 -14.77
CA TYR A 229 -16.69 -15.39 -13.53
C TYR A 229 -16.81 -14.19 -12.59
N LEU A 230 -15.71 -13.44 -12.39
CA LEU A 230 -15.75 -12.25 -11.54
C LEU A 230 -16.81 -11.24 -12.01
N GLU A 231 -16.91 -10.97 -13.31
CA GLU A 231 -17.97 -10.12 -13.88
C GLU A 231 -19.37 -10.62 -13.52
N SER A 232 -19.60 -11.92 -13.57
CA SER A 232 -20.93 -12.52 -13.28
C SER A 232 -21.40 -12.32 -11.85
N VAL A 233 -20.47 -12.14 -10.90
CA VAL A 233 -20.74 -12.00 -9.46
C VAL A 233 -20.44 -10.60 -8.90
N PHE A 234 -19.97 -9.69 -9.76
CA PHE A 234 -19.64 -8.31 -9.39
C PHE A 234 -20.48 -7.29 -10.18
N PRO A 235 -21.75 -7.10 -9.85
CA PRO A 235 -22.59 -6.10 -10.52
C PRO A 235 -21.96 -4.71 -10.50
N GLY A 236 -21.85 -4.04 -11.66
CA GLY A 236 -21.33 -2.69 -11.82
C GLY A 236 -19.82 -2.58 -11.84
N HIS A 237 -19.12 -3.68 -12.11
CA HIS A 237 -17.67 -3.68 -12.37
C HIS A 237 -17.27 -2.73 -13.52
N GLU A 238 -18.22 -2.34 -14.38
CA GLU A 238 -18.00 -1.49 -15.56
C GLU A 238 -17.41 -0.12 -15.21
N ILE A 239 -17.61 0.34 -13.97
CA ILE A 239 -16.99 1.60 -13.49
C ILE A 239 -15.47 1.57 -13.49
N TYR A 240 -14.88 0.38 -13.60
CA TYR A 240 -13.44 0.15 -13.62
C TYR A 240 -12.87 -0.02 -15.03
N HIS A 241 -13.72 -0.13 -16.05
CA HIS A 241 -13.28 -0.29 -17.43
C HIS A 241 -12.44 0.91 -17.88
N GLY A 242 -11.35 0.65 -18.58
CA GLY A 242 -10.41 1.66 -19.06
C GLY A 242 -9.57 2.35 -17.95
N LYS A 243 -9.75 1.99 -16.67
CA LYS A 243 -8.99 2.57 -15.56
C LYS A 243 -7.80 1.68 -15.19
N THR A 244 -6.82 2.24 -14.46
CA THR A 244 -5.70 1.44 -13.94
C THR A 244 -6.19 0.36 -12.99
N VAL A 245 -5.74 -0.88 -13.21
CA VAL A 245 -6.01 -2.04 -12.36
C VAL A 245 -4.73 -2.49 -11.68
N GLY A 246 -4.84 -2.86 -10.39
CA GLY A 246 -3.75 -3.46 -9.64
C GLY A 246 -3.59 -4.94 -9.97
N ILE A 247 -2.35 -5.38 -10.19
CA ILE A 247 -1.99 -6.79 -10.37
C ILE A 247 -1.00 -7.18 -9.28
N GLN A 248 -1.25 -8.25 -8.56
CA GLN A 248 -0.31 -8.81 -7.61
C GLN A 248 0.56 -9.86 -8.31
N THR A 249 1.87 -9.61 -8.42
CA THR A 249 2.80 -10.57 -9.03
C THR A 249 3.45 -11.48 -8.00
N LYS A 250 3.49 -11.03 -6.75
CA LYS A 250 4.03 -11.77 -5.59
C LYS A 250 3.45 -11.26 -4.29
N ARG A 251 3.73 -11.95 -3.20
CA ARG A 251 3.45 -11.54 -1.81
C ARG A 251 4.70 -11.58 -0.99
N GLY A 252 4.77 -10.71 0.02
CA GLY A 252 5.85 -10.65 0.97
C GLY A 252 7.00 -9.75 0.56
N CYS A 253 7.72 -9.25 1.58
CA CYS A 253 8.91 -8.42 1.40
C CYS A 253 9.95 -8.76 2.48
N PRO A 254 11.16 -9.22 2.11
CA PRO A 254 12.18 -9.66 3.07
C PRO A 254 12.87 -8.48 3.78
N TYR A 255 12.69 -7.26 3.26
CA TYR A 255 13.31 -6.07 3.82
C TYR A 255 12.76 -5.74 5.21
N GLY A 256 13.55 -5.04 5.98
CA GLY A 256 13.21 -4.66 7.36
C GLY A 256 13.13 -3.14 7.54
N CYS A 257 12.71 -2.41 6.51
CA CYS A 257 12.58 -0.94 6.59
C CYS A 257 11.79 -0.55 7.84
N SER A 258 12.37 0.30 8.68
CA SER A 258 11.92 0.50 10.05
C SER A 258 10.50 1.05 10.18
N PHE A 259 10.03 1.79 9.19
CA PHE A 259 8.72 2.45 9.14
C PHE A 259 7.67 1.70 8.31
N CYS A 260 8.03 0.60 7.65
CA CYS A 260 7.19 -0.04 6.65
C CYS A 260 6.27 -1.11 7.24
N LEU A 261 4.99 -1.08 6.86
CA LEU A 261 3.96 -2.02 7.29
C LEU A 261 3.92 -3.33 6.50
N TYR A 262 4.47 -3.37 5.30
CA TYR A 262 4.30 -4.53 4.41
C TYR A 262 4.80 -5.83 5.03
N THR A 263 5.90 -5.80 5.78
CA THR A 263 6.40 -7.00 6.47
C THR A 263 5.49 -7.51 7.59
N TYR A 264 4.67 -6.64 8.15
CA TYR A 264 3.63 -7.01 9.11
C TYR A 264 2.40 -7.59 8.42
N ILE A 265 1.96 -6.98 7.31
CA ILE A 265 0.75 -7.38 6.58
C ILE A 265 0.99 -8.65 5.76
N GLU A 266 2.06 -8.70 4.95
CA GLU A 266 2.32 -9.77 3.98
C GLU A 266 3.36 -10.79 4.46
N GLY A 267 4.16 -10.46 5.49
CA GLY A 267 5.27 -11.30 5.97
C GLY A 267 6.58 -11.07 5.20
N LYS A 268 7.64 -11.77 5.67
CA LYS A 268 9.00 -11.64 5.11
C LYS A 268 9.32 -12.66 4.03
N ARG A 269 8.61 -13.78 3.98
CA ARG A 269 8.79 -14.80 2.94
C ARG A 269 8.12 -14.31 1.66
N VAL A 270 8.83 -14.44 0.54
CA VAL A 270 8.30 -14.02 -0.75
C VAL A 270 7.75 -15.22 -1.50
N TYR A 271 6.53 -15.09 -2.00
CA TYR A 271 5.84 -16.06 -2.82
C TYR A 271 5.54 -15.42 -4.18
N TYR A 272 6.02 -16.04 -5.25
CA TYR A 272 5.84 -15.55 -6.61
C TYR A 272 4.67 -16.25 -7.28
N ARG A 273 3.97 -15.53 -8.12
CA ARG A 273 3.03 -16.12 -9.08
C ARG A 273 3.77 -16.56 -10.33
N ASP A 274 3.20 -17.51 -11.01
CA ASP A 274 3.70 -17.93 -12.32
C ASP A 274 3.61 -16.75 -13.32
N PRO A 275 4.67 -16.42 -14.07
CA PRO A 275 4.66 -15.34 -15.04
C PRO A 275 3.55 -15.45 -16.09
N GLU A 276 3.28 -16.65 -16.57
CA GLU A 276 2.24 -16.88 -17.58
C GLU A 276 0.83 -16.65 -17.01
N GLU A 277 0.59 -17.01 -15.76
CA GLU A 277 -0.67 -16.70 -15.07
C GLU A 277 -0.87 -15.19 -14.91
N VAL A 278 0.20 -14.44 -14.62
CA VAL A 278 0.14 -12.97 -14.52
C VAL A 278 -0.14 -12.35 -15.90
N VAL A 279 0.53 -12.82 -16.95
CA VAL A 279 0.32 -12.34 -18.32
C VAL A 279 -1.11 -12.65 -18.79
N GLU A 280 -1.64 -13.83 -18.46
CA GLU A 280 -3.00 -14.21 -18.83
C GLU A 280 -4.05 -13.33 -18.10
N GLU A 281 -3.86 -13.05 -16.83
CA GLU A 281 -4.72 -12.13 -16.08
C GLU A 281 -4.71 -10.72 -16.71
N ILE A 282 -3.54 -10.20 -17.06
CA ILE A 282 -3.38 -8.91 -17.75
C ILE A 282 -4.11 -8.94 -19.11
N ARG A 283 -3.99 -10.04 -19.88
CA ARG A 283 -4.67 -10.22 -21.16
C ARG A 283 -6.18 -10.14 -21.01
N GLN A 284 -6.75 -10.83 -20.01
CA GLN A 284 -8.18 -10.80 -19.75
C GLN A 284 -8.69 -9.38 -19.42
N TYR A 285 -8.00 -8.64 -18.56
CA TYR A 285 -8.36 -7.26 -18.26
C TYR A 285 -8.24 -6.35 -19.48
N ARG A 286 -7.18 -6.52 -20.28
CA ARG A 286 -7.00 -5.73 -21.51
C ARG A 286 -8.12 -6.00 -22.51
N ASP A 287 -8.42 -7.27 -22.76
CA ASP A 287 -9.35 -7.68 -23.83
C ASP A 287 -10.81 -7.45 -23.45
N ARG A 288 -11.18 -7.66 -22.19
CA ARG A 288 -12.57 -7.51 -21.74
C ARG A 288 -12.90 -6.12 -21.19
N TRP A 289 -11.96 -5.48 -20.48
CA TRP A 289 -12.21 -4.18 -19.83
C TRP A 289 -11.48 -3.01 -20.50
N GLY A 290 -10.73 -3.25 -21.56
CA GLY A 290 -9.97 -2.21 -22.27
C GLY A 290 -8.87 -1.58 -21.41
N ILE A 291 -8.36 -2.31 -20.41
CA ILE A 291 -7.30 -1.81 -19.54
C ILE A 291 -5.97 -1.78 -20.28
N LYS A 292 -5.32 -0.62 -20.28
CA LYS A 292 -3.97 -0.46 -20.84
C LYS A 292 -2.91 -0.19 -19.79
N ASN A 293 -3.31 0.34 -18.64
CA ASN A 293 -2.40 0.72 -17.57
C ASN A 293 -2.58 -0.20 -16.37
N PHE A 294 -1.50 -0.82 -15.93
CA PHE A 294 -1.48 -1.73 -14.81
C PHE A 294 -0.56 -1.22 -13.71
N TRP A 295 -0.95 -1.42 -12.46
CA TRP A 295 -0.12 -1.17 -11.31
C TRP A 295 0.26 -2.49 -10.65
N PHE A 296 1.56 -2.82 -10.60
CA PHE A 296 2.01 -3.98 -9.84
C PHE A 296 1.92 -3.65 -8.34
N ALA A 297 0.88 -4.22 -7.71
CA ALA A 297 0.48 -3.92 -6.34
C ALA A 297 1.35 -4.60 -5.27
N ASP A 298 2.55 -5.00 -5.66
CA ASP A 298 3.51 -5.63 -4.77
C ASP A 298 4.14 -4.63 -3.80
N ALA A 299 4.54 -5.09 -2.63
CA ALA A 299 5.31 -4.27 -1.69
C ALA A 299 6.60 -3.69 -2.29
N GLN A 300 7.22 -4.44 -3.20
CA GLN A 300 8.41 -4.07 -3.97
C GLN A 300 8.57 -5.02 -5.16
N PHE A 301 8.77 -4.49 -6.38
CA PHE A 301 8.88 -5.30 -7.58
C PHE A 301 10.11 -6.24 -7.55
N ILE A 302 11.26 -5.76 -7.08
CA ILE A 302 12.47 -6.57 -6.92
C ILE A 302 12.85 -6.63 -5.44
N PRO A 303 12.23 -7.51 -4.64
CA PRO A 303 12.43 -7.55 -3.20
C PRO A 303 13.76 -8.24 -2.77
N GLY A 304 14.85 -7.99 -3.50
CA GLY A 304 16.19 -8.47 -3.17
C GLY A 304 16.85 -9.24 -4.29
N VAL A 305 18.13 -9.55 -4.13
CA VAL A 305 18.95 -10.25 -5.14
C VAL A 305 18.35 -11.60 -5.53
N LYS A 306 17.77 -12.33 -4.57
CA LYS A 306 17.12 -13.63 -4.84
C LYS A 306 15.87 -13.53 -5.71
N ALA A 307 15.31 -12.33 -5.85
CA ALA A 307 14.13 -12.08 -6.68
C ALA A 307 14.47 -11.69 -8.13
N VAL A 308 15.74 -11.48 -8.44
CA VAL A 308 16.18 -11.06 -9.78
C VAL A 308 15.78 -12.08 -10.86
N PRO A 309 16.01 -13.39 -10.71
CA PRO A 309 15.59 -14.37 -11.72
C PRO A 309 14.08 -14.35 -11.99
N GLU A 310 13.27 -14.26 -10.92
CA GLU A 310 11.80 -14.21 -11.04
C GLU A 310 11.33 -12.92 -11.73
N ALA A 311 11.96 -11.79 -11.40
CA ALA A 311 11.65 -10.52 -12.07
C ALA A 311 12.02 -10.58 -13.57
N LEU A 312 13.17 -11.13 -13.93
CA LEU A 312 13.57 -11.31 -15.32
C LEU A 312 12.61 -12.25 -16.07
N SER A 313 12.18 -13.35 -15.44
CA SER A 313 11.21 -14.28 -16.01
C SER A 313 9.87 -13.58 -16.33
N LEU A 314 9.33 -12.81 -15.37
CA LEU A 314 8.09 -12.06 -15.58
C LEU A 314 8.23 -10.99 -16.68
N LEU A 315 9.33 -10.23 -16.67
CA LEU A 315 9.59 -9.21 -17.70
C LEU A 315 9.73 -9.81 -19.09
N THR A 316 10.36 -10.99 -19.18
CA THR A 316 10.47 -11.75 -20.43
C THR A 316 9.10 -12.18 -20.93
N ALA A 317 8.27 -12.77 -20.07
CA ALA A 317 6.91 -13.19 -20.43
C ALA A 317 6.03 -12.00 -20.86
N LEU A 318 6.13 -10.87 -20.17
CA LEU A 318 5.42 -9.63 -20.54
C LEU A 318 5.86 -9.12 -21.92
N ARG A 319 7.17 -9.03 -22.19
CA ARG A 319 7.71 -8.61 -23.49
C ARG A 319 7.23 -9.54 -24.62
N ASP A 320 7.34 -10.84 -24.41
CA ASP A 320 7.02 -11.85 -25.43
C ASP A 320 5.52 -11.95 -25.69
N SER A 321 4.70 -11.58 -24.72
CA SER A 321 3.23 -11.53 -24.86
C SER A 321 2.74 -10.47 -25.84
N ARG A 322 3.51 -9.43 -26.12
CA ARG A 322 3.18 -8.29 -27.01
C ARG A 322 1.82 -7.67 -26.73
N LEU A 323 1.47 -7.54 -25.45
CA LEU A 323 0.13 -7.10 -25.03
C LEU A 323 -0.17 -5.60 -25.27
N ASP A 324 0.80 -4.79 -25.66
CA ASP A 324 0.65 -3.33 -25.84
C ASP A 324 0.01 -2.69 -24.60
N ILE A 325 0.66 -2.85 -23.47
CA ILE A 325 0.25 -2.34 -22.16
C ILE A 325 1.34 -1.48 -21.56
N THR A 326 0.94 -0.69 -20.56
CA THR A 326 1.87 0.03 -19.69
C THR A 326 1.74 -0.50 -18.26
N TRP A 327 2.87 -0.75 -17.60
CA TRP A 327 2.87 -1.15 -16.19
C TRP A 327 3.77 -0.26 -15.36
N SER A 328 3.42 -0.07 -14.11
CA SER A 328 4.17 0.68 -13.11
C SER A 328 4.13 -0.02 -11.75
N GLY A 329 4.96 0.38 -10.82
CA GLY A 329 4.97 -0.19 -9.47
C GLY A 329 6.09 0.42 -8.62
N TYR A 330 6.18 -0.02 -7.36
CA TYR A 330 7.28 0.37 -6.48
C TYR A 330 8.55 -0.38 -6.85
N ILE A 331 9.54 0.31 -7.39
CA ILE A 331 10.76 -0.28 -7.93
C ILE A 331 11.98 0.28 -7.22
N ARG A 332 12.83 -0.63 -6.76
CA ARG A 332 14.13 -0.29 -6.21
C ARG A 332 15.18 -0.42 -7.31
N THR A 333 15.70 0.69 -7.79
CA THR A 333 16.61 0.74 -8.92
C THR A 333 17.95 0.07 -8.67
N SER A 334 18.40 -0.07 -7.40
CA SER A 334 19.70 -0.64 -7.03
C SER A 334 19.97 -2.09 -7.46
N LEU A 335 18.97 -2.78 -8.02
CA LEU A 335 19.08 -4.15 -8.54
C LEU A 335 18.83 -4.21 -10.06
N ILE A 336 18.70 -3.08 -10.71
CA ILE A 336 18.44 -3.02 -12.15
C ILE A 336 19.76 -3.14 -12.93
N SER A 337 20.05 -4.33 -13.43
CA SER A 337 21.14 -4.57 -14.37
C SER A 337 20.82 -4.01 -15.76
N PRO A 338 21.80 -3.88 -16.68
CA PRO A 338 21.54 -3.49 -18.07
C PRO A 338 20.54 -4.40 -18.79
N GLU A 339 20.59 -5.72 -18.54
CA GLU A 339 19.65 -6.68 -19.08
C GLU A 339 18.22 -6.42 -18.57
N MET A 340 18.09 -6.25 -17.24
CA MET A 340 16.80 -5.97 -16.61
C MET A 340 16.21 -4.64 -17.09
N ALA A 341 17.03 -3.59 -17.21
CA ALA A 341 16.61 -2.29 -17.71
C ALA A 341 16.03 -2.38 -19.13
N ARG A 342 16.70 -3.13 -20.02
CA ARG A 342 16.21 -3.37 -21.37
C ARG A 342 14.87 -4.10 -21.36
N LEU A 343 14.73 -5.19 -20.59
CA LEU A 343 13.48 -5.93 -20.47
C LEU A 343 12.35 -5.09 -19.87
N MET A 344 12.63 -4.23 -18.89
CA MET A 344 11.65 -3.31 -18.32
C MET A 344 11.10 -2.36 -19.40
N VAL A 345 11.97 -1.78 -20.22
CA VAL A 345 11.55 -0.89 -21.32
C VAL A 345 10.76 -1.66 -22.38
N GLU A 346 11.26 -2.80 -22.82
CA GLU A 346 10.64 -3.64 -23.85
C GLU A 346 9.29 -4.24 -23.42
N SER A 347 9.07 -4.45 -22.11
CA SER A 347 7.82 -4.98 -21.56
C SER A 347 6.76 -3.91 -21.30
N GLY A 348 7.04 -2.64 -21.62
CA GLY A 348 6.08 -1.54 -21.48
C GLY A 348 6.10 -0.87 -20.10
N MET A 349 7.27 -0.77 -19.44
CA MET A 349 7.39 0.00 -18.19
C MET A 349 6.98 1.46 -18.41
N GLY A 350 6.01 1.92 -17.62
CA GLY A 350 5.54 3.31 -17.58
C GLY A 350 6.34 4.17 -16.62
N ASP A 351 5.65 5.05 -15.88
CA ASP A 351 6.31 5.91 -14.90
C ASP A 351 6.95 5.08 -13.78
N LEU A 352 8.16 5.47 -13.37
CA LEU A 352 8.95 4.79 -12.36
C LEU A 352 8.82 5.51 -11.01
N GLU A 353 8.30 4.80 -10.01
CA GLU A 353 8.23 5.31 -8.65
C GLU A 353 9.33 4.69 -7.78
N VAL A 354 10.28 5.54 -7.35
CA VAL A 354 11.48 5.15 -6.60
C VAL A 354 11.38 5.63 -5.16
N ALA A 355 11.34 4.70 -4.22
CA ALA A 355 11.44 5.04 -2.79
C ALA A 355 12.91 5.27 -2.41
N ILE A 356 13.46 6.43 -2.77
CA ILE A 356 14.83 6.83 -2.42
C ILE A 356 14.97 7.13 -0.91
N THR A 357 13.92 7.70 -0.30
CA THR A 357 13.77 8.01 1.12
C THR A 357 14.74 9.08 1.63
N SER A 358 16.05 8.95 1.46
CA SER A 358 17.08 9.94 1.83
C SER A 358 18.25 9.90 0.84
N GLY A 359 18.93 11.01 0.68
CA GLY A 359 20.20 11.09 -0.05
C GLY A 359 21.43 10.74 0.81
N SER A 360 21.26 10.48 2.09
CA SER A 360 22.33 10.10 3.00
C SER A 360 22.33 8.59 3.26
N GLN A 361 23.48 7.93 3.00
CA GLN A 361 23.61 6.50 3.26
C GLN A 361 23.45 6.17 4.75
N GLU A 362 23.95 7.03 5.64
CA GLU A 362 23.81 6.87 7.08
C GLU A 362 22.33 6.83 7.50
N ILE A 363 21.53 7.73 6.96
CA ILE A 363 20.07 7.75 7.21
C ILE A 363 19.41 6.49 6.64
N LEU A 364 19.74 6.08 5.42
CA LEU A 364 19.22 4.85 4.83
C LEU A 364 19.55 3.62 5.67
N ASP A 365 20.76 3.52 6.19
CA ASP A 365 21.20 2.43 7.05
C ASP A 365 20.47 2.45 8.40
N SER A 366 20.26 3.63 9.00
CA SER A 366 19.50 3.80 10.24
C SER A 366 18.03 3.38 10.10
N LEU A 367 17.46 3.61 8.91
CA LEU A 367 16.10 3.20 8.54
C LEU A 367 16.03 1.75 8.04
N LYS A 368 17.16 1.04 7.95
CA LYS A 368 17.26 -0.35 7.46
C LYS A 368 16.72 -0.54 6.05
N MET A 369 17.02 0.41 5.17
CA MET A 369 16.51 0.37 3.79
C MET A 369 17.11 -0.77 2.96
N GLY A 370 18.31 -1.25 3.31
CA GLY A 370 18.92 -2.44 2.70
C GLY A 370 19.38 -2.25 1.26
N PHE A 371 19.79 -1.04 0.87
CA PHE A 371 20.44 -0.74 -0.41
C PHE A 371 21.49 0.37 -0.27
N ARG A 372 22.36 0.47 -1.27
CA ARG A 372 23.36 1.51 -1.38
C ARG A 372 22.94 2.54 -2.42
N LEU A 373 23.22 3.82 -2.16
CA LEU A 373 22.91 4.92 -3.09
C LEU A 373 23.64 4.76 -4.42
N GLU A 374 24.91 4.33 -4.39
CA GLU A 374 25.67 4.08 -5.61
C GLU A 374 24.95 3.08 -6.55
N GLY A 375 24.46 1.98 -5.99
CA GLY A 375 23.69 0.98 -6.77
C GLY A 375 22.36 1.54 -7.28
N LEU A 376 21.72 2.44 -6.53
CA LEU A 376 20.52 3.11 -6.99
C LEU A 376 20.81 3.99 -8.21
N MET A 377 21.87 4.79 -8.16
CA MET A 377 22.31 5.65 -9.25
C MET A 377 22.75 4.84 -10.49
N GLU A 378 23.45 3.73 -10.28
CA GLU A 378 23.81 2.80 -11.37
C GLU A 378 22.56 2.25 -12.08
N GLY A 379 21.58 1.79 -11.35
CA GLY A 379 20.30 1.33 -11.93
C GLY A 379 19.57 2.43 -12.70
N CYS A 380 19.63 3.68 -12.24
CA CYS A 380 19.11 4.83 -12.99
C CYS A 380 19.84 5.02 -14.33
N ARG A 381 21.19 4.93 -14.34
CA ARG A 381 21.98 5.01 -15.58
C ARG A 381 21.66 3.86 -16.54
N ASN A 382 21.54 2.63 -16.03
CA ASN A 382 21.16 1.46 -16.82
C ASN A 382 19.79 1.64 -17.50
N LEU A 383 18.81 2.21 -16.79
CA LEU A 383 17.50 2.54 -17.37
C LEU A 383 17.62 3.61 -18.48
N LYS A 384 18.41 4.65 -18.26
CA LYS A 384 18.64 5.69 -19.27
C LYS A 384 19.28 5.14 -20.52
N GLU A 385 20.32 4.31 -20.36
CA GLU A 385 21.02 3.64 -21.46
C GLU A 385 20.11 2.65 -22.23
N ALA A 386 19.19 1.99 -21.54
CA ALA A 386 18.16 1.15 -22.14
C ALA A 386 17.08 1.93 -22.91
N GLY A 387 17.14 3.27 -22.89
CA GLY A 387 16.17 4.12 -23.61
C GLY A 387 14.89 4.42 -22.85
N TYR A 388 14.86 4.26 -21.54
CA TYR A 388 13.71 4.63 -20.72
C TYR A 388 13.33 6.11 -20.90
N ARG A 389 12.04 6.40 -21.08
CA ARG A 389 11.50 7.74 -21.35
C ARG A 389 10.34 8.14 -20.44
N GLY A 390 9.95 7.28 -19.50
CA GLY A 390 8.90 7.59 -18.51
C GLY A 390 9.34 8.63 -17.50
N LYS A 391 8.41 9.08 -16.69
CA LYS A 391 8.69 9.97 -15.56
C LYS A 391 9.37 9.20 -14.44
N ILE A 392 10.26 9.88 -13.74
CA ILE A 392 10.91 9.39 -12.52
C ILE A 392 10.30 10.13 -11.33
N ILE A 393 9.55 9.42 -10.51
CA ILE A 393 8.94 9.94 -9.29
C ILE A 393 9.80 9.48 -8.11
N LEU A 394 10.43 10.44 -7.42
CA LEU A 394 11.36 10.18 -6.32
C LEU A 394 10.68 10.44 -4.98
N ASN A 395 10.43 9.41 -4.21
CA ASN A 395 9.83 9.52 -2.88
C ASN A 395 10.89 9.76 -1.81
N TYR A 396 11.00 11.00 -1.33
CA TYR A 396 11.85 11.40 -0.21
C TYR A 396 11.03 11.46 1.08
N SER A 397 11.49 10.81 2.14
CA SER A 397 10.94 10.94 3.49
C SER A 397 11.90 11.78 4.33
N LEU A 398 11.80 13.08 4.20
CA LEU A 398 12.71 14.03 4.84
C LEU A 398 12.50 14.14 6.34
N ASN A 399 13.52 14.62 7.05
CA ASN A 399 13.54 14.76 8.51
C ASN A 399 13.39 13.42 9.26
N ALA A 400 14.03 12.38 8.73
CA ALA A 400 14.12 11.09 9.41
C ALA A 400 14.92 11.20 10.73
N PRO A 401 14.78 10.23 11.67
CA PRO A 401 15.57 10.25 12.90
C PRO A 401 17.07 10.24 12.63
N GLY A 402 17.77 11.23 13.18
CA GLY A 402 19.20 11.44 12.95
C GLY A 402 19.54 12.32 11.75
N GLU A 403 18.55 12.84 11.04
CA GLU A 403 18.80 13.77 9.92
C GLU A 403 19.43 15.07 10.42
N THR A 404 20.42 15.56 9.67
CA THR A 404 21.15 16.81 9.92
C THR A 404 21.03 17.72 8.68
N PRO A 405 21.41 18.99 8.77
CA PRO A 405 21.50 19.85 7.58
C PRO A 405 22.36 19.24 6.46
N GLU A 406 23.44 18.56 6.81
CA GLU A 406 24.37 17.93 5.86
C GLU A 406 23.69 16.72 5.18
N SER A 407 23.01 15.84 5.93
CA SER A 407 22.29 14.72 5.33
C SER A 407 21.10 15.18 4.49
N LEU A 408 20.45 16.27 4.88
CA LEU A 408 19.38 16.88 4.08
C LEU A 408 19.95 17.52 2.79
N ALA A 409 21.16 18.06 2.84
CA ALA A 409 21.88 18.52 1.64
C ALA A 409 22.12 17.38 0.65
N CYS A 410 22.52 16.20 1.14
CA CYS A 410 22.68 15.00 0.29
C CYS A 410 21.38 14.60 -0.42
N ALA A 411 20.20 14.87 0.17
CA ALA A 411 18.92 14.61 -0.52
C ALA A 411 18.75 15.53 -1.74
N VAL A 412 19.18 16.80 -1.64
CA VAL A 412 19.15 17.73 -2.79
C VAL A 412 20.17 17.30 -3.84
N GLU A 413 21.39 16.93 -3.44
CA GLU A 413 22.44 16.47 -4.35
C GLU A 413 22.02 15.21 -5.11
N SER A 414 21.44 14.23 -4.43
CA SER A 414 20.95 13.01 -5.06
C SER A 414 19.82 13.28 -6.05
N TYR A 415 18.94 14.25 -5.76
CA TYR A 415 17.92 14.69 -6.69
C TYR A 415 18.55 15.34 -7.94
N GLU A 416 19.53 16.22 -7.77
CA GLU A 416 20.23 16.87 -8.88
C GLU A 416 20.99 15.86 -9.75
N GLU A 417 21.67 14.87 -9.16
CA GLU A 417 22.32 13.79 -9.91
C GLU A 417 21.33 13.00 -10.78
N ILE A 418 20.15 12.70 -10.26
CA ILE A 418 19.12 11.99 -11.05
C ILE A 418 18.55 12.90 -12.15
N CYS A 419 18.44 14.21 -11.90
CA CYS A 419 18.10 15.20 -12.94
C CYS A 419 19.15 15.25 -14.05
N ASP A 420 20.43 15.12 -13.74
CA ASP A 420 21.51 15.07 -14.74
C ASP A 420 21.42 13.81 -15.62
N ILE A 421 20.92 12.69 -15.06
CA ILE A 421 20.72 11.44 -15.81
C ILE A 421 19.52 11.54 -16.76
N PHE A 422 18.36 12.01 -16.28
CA PHE A 422 17.10 11.88 -17.01
C PHE A 422 16.58 13.19 -17.63
N GLY A 423 17.13 14.34 -17.23
CA GLY A 423 16.60 15.67 -17.51
C GLY A 423 15.62 16.12 -16.39
N PRO A 424 15.75 17.37 -15.91
CA PRO A 424 14.96 17.88 -14.79
C PRO A 424 13.44 17.90 -15.07
N GLU A 425 13.06 17.97 -16.35
CA GLU A 425 11.64 17.92 -16.76
C GLU A 425 10.98 16.57 -16.53
N ASN A 426 11.79 15.48 -16.49
CA ASN A 426 11.31 14.11 -16.32
C ASN A 426 11.40 13.62 -14.87
N VAL A 427 12.02 14.40 -13.95
CA VAL A 427 12.24 13.99 -12.56
C VAL A 427 11.34 14.77 -11.60
N TYR A 428 10.56 14.06 -10.81
CA TYR A 428 9.52 14.61 -9.92
C TYR A 428 9.78 14.17 -8.48
N PRO A 429 10.45 14.99 -7.66
CA PRO A 429 10.63 14.66 -6.25
C PRO A 429 9.29 14.87 -5.51
N MET A 430 8.88 13.85 -4.78
CA MET A 430 7.77 13.89 -3.85
C MET A 430 8.34 13.92 -2.44
N VAL A 431 7.97 14.94 -1.66
CA VAL A 431 8.46 15.10 -0.29
C VAL A 431 7.40 14.63 0.69
N PHE A 432 7.77 13.65 1.49
CA PHE A 432 6.95 13.09 2.55
C PHE A 432 7.64 13.25 3.91
N PHE A 433 6.88 13.03 4.98
CA PHE A 433 7.36 12.83 6.32
C PHE A 433 7.12 11.37 6.71
N LEU A 434 7.97 10.84 7.59
CA LEU A 434 7.74 9.49 8.09
C LEU A 434 6.47 9.45 8.93
N ALA A 435 5.45 8.75 8.43
CA ALA A 435 4.27 8.45 9.21
C ALA A 435 4.57 7.32 10.20
N VAL A 436 4.24 7.55 11.46
CA VAL A 436 4.36 6.51 12.48
C VAL A 436 3.20 5.55 12.34
N GLN A 437 3.51 4.33 11.98
CA GLN A 437 2.53 3.27 11.77
C GLN A 437 2.62 2.25 12.91
N PRO A 438 1.49 1.72 13.42
CA PRO A 438 1.49 0.64 14.39
C PRO A 438 2.26 -0.59 13.89
N HIS A 439 2.78 -1.38 14.81
CA HIS A 439 3.50 -2.63 14.55
C HIS A 439 4.88 -2.49 13.88
N THR A 440 5.35 -1.26 13.62
CA THR A 440 6.66 -1.01 13.02
C THR A 440 7.77 -0.92 14.07
N SER A 441 9.02 -1.15 13.65
CA SER A 441 10.15 -0.91 14.55
C SER A 441 10.41 0.58 14.78
N PHE A 442 9.92 1.43 13.88
CA PHE A 442 9.98 2.89 14.01
C PHE A 442 9.07 3.38 15.14
N GLU A 443 7.82 2.92 15.20
CA GLU A 443 6.92 3.19 16.31
C GLU A 443 7.55 2.82 17.67
N LYS A 444 8.09 1.57 17.76
CA LYS A 444 8.75 1.09 18.98
C LYS A 444 9.98 1.92 19.38
N ARG A 445 10.71 2.44 18.38
CA ARG A 445 11.82 3.36 18.61
C ARG A 445 11.32 4.67 19.22
N LEU A 446 10.28 5.27 18.63
CA LEU A 446 9.73 6.54 19.08
C LEU A 446 9.08 6.47 20.47
N MET A 447 8.48 5.33 20.84
CA MET A 447 8.03 5.09 22.22
C MET A 447 9.21 5.06 23.20
N ARG A 448 10.30 4.36 22.86
CA ARG A 448 11.50 4.30 23.72
C ARG A 448 12.21 5.65 23.85
N GLU A 449 12.17 6.48 22.83
CA GLU A 449 12.74 7.84 22.82
C GLU A 449 11.80 8.88 23.47
N GLY A 450 10.61 8.48 23.94
CA GLY A 450 9.62 9.37 24.57
C GLY A 450 8.90 10.33 23.61
N TRP A 451 9.02 10.12 22.31
CA TRP A 451 8.26 10.89 21.31
C TRP A 451 6.78 10.52 21.32
N LEU A 452 6.47 9.21 21.38
CA LEU A 452 5.12 8.68 21.56
C LEU A 452 4.92 8.15 22.98
N ASP A 453 3.70 8.32 23.47
CA ASP A 453 3.26 7.67 24.70
C ASP A 453 3.11 6.16 24.43
N PRO A 454 3.59 5.26 25.31
CA PRO A 454 3.38 3.82 25.15
C PRO A 454 1.91 3.40 25.04
N ASP A 455 1.01 4.14 25.69
CA ASP A 455 -0.43 3.87 25.72
C ASP A 455 -1.21 4.71 24.69
N TYR A 456 -0.55 5.31 23.72
CA TYR A 456 -1.24 6.08 22.70
C TYR A 456 -2.23 5.23 21.92
N ASP A 457 -3.37 5.81 21.55
CA ASP A 457 -4.32 5.16 20.66
C ASP A 457 -4.06 5.60 19.21
N PRO A 458 -3.64 4.70 18.31
CA PRO A 458 -3.30 5.05 16.94
C PRO A 458 -4.49 5.48 16.08
N ILE A 459 -5.72 5.21 16.53
CA ILE A 459 -6.95 5.70 15.89
C ILE A 459 -7.59 6.87 16.64
N SER A 460 -6.96 7.35 17.69
CA SER A 460 -7.40 8.55 18.38
C SER A 460 -7.19 9.78 17.49
N LEU A 461 -8.29 10.45 17.17
CA LEU A 461 -8.28 11.71 16.42
C LEU A 461 -7.98 12.93 17.31
N ASN A 462 -7.17 12.73 18.34
CA ASN A 462 -6.62 13.81 19.13
C ASN A 462 -5.57 14.57 18.28
N PRO A 463 -5.70 15.88 18.05
CA PRO A 463 -4.75 16.66 17.27
C PRO A 463 -3.29 16.55 17.73
N TRP A 464 -3.06 16.41 19.04
CA TRP A 464 -1.73 16.23 19.61
C TRP A 464 -1.10 14.88 19.22
N THR A 465 -1.91 13.82 19.25
CA THR A 465 -1.46 12.49 18.78
C THR A 465 -1.19 12.52 17.28
N ILE A 466 -2.10 13.08 16.47
CA ILE A 466 -1.92 13.19 15.01
C ILE A 466 -0.62 13.91 14.67
N ARG A 467 -0.29 15.02 15.37
CA ARG A 467 0.99 15.72 15.18
C ARG A 467 2.19 14.81 15.40
N LYS A 468 2.14 13.95 16.42
CA LYS A 468 3.24 13.01 16.74
C LYS A 468 3.33 11.87 15.72
N LEU A 469 2.20 11.47 15.13
CA LEU A 469 2.15 10.43 14.10
C LEU A 469 2.77 10.86 12.76
N LEU A 470 2.93 12.17 12.52
CA LEU A 470 3.76 12.70 11.44
C LEU A 470 5.09 13.13 12.07
N TYR A 471 6.10 12.26 11.98
CA TYR A 471 7.40 12.53 12.56
C TYR A 471 8.10 13.68 11.84
N ASN A 472 8.15 14.83 12.47
CA ASN A 472 8.78 16.04 11.91
C ASN A 472 9.36 16.94 13.04
N PRO A 473 10.46 16.52 13.71
CA PRO A 473 11.09 17.30 14.77
C PRO A 473 11.73 18.59 14.23
N GLY A 474 11.76 19.64 15.09
CA GLY A 474 12.50 20.86 14.81
C GLY A 474 14.03 20.68 15.04
N PRO A 475 14.89 21.57 14.49
CA PRO A 475 14.55 22.73 13.64
C PRO A 475 14.33 22.40 12.14
N LEU A 476 14.85 21.26 11.64
CA LEU A 476 14.71 20.90 10.22
C LEU A 476 13.25 20.77 9.79
N GLY A 477 12.37 20.29 10.68
CA GLY A 477 10.95 20.20 10.41
C GLY A 477 10.29 21.53 10.09
N GLU A 478 10.72 22.62 10.72
CA GLU A 478 10.25 23.97 10.41
C GLU A 478 10.74 24.43 9.03
N LEU A 479 12.03 24.20 8.72
CA LEU A 479 12.62 24.54 7.42
C LEU A 479 11.86 23.84 6.28
N ILE A 480 11.67 22.53 6.38
CA ILE A 480 10.99 21.72 5.36
C ILE A 480 9.51 22.13 5.24
N ALA A 481 8.83 22.34 6.35
CA ALA A 481 7.42 22.76 6.34
C ALA A 481 7.24 24.13 5.68
N LYS A 482 8.14 25.09 5.93
CA LYS A 482 8.12 26.40 5.25
C LYS A 482 8.37 26.27 3.75
N ALA A 483 9.31 25.41 3.34
CA ALA A 483 9.54 25.14 1.91
C ALA A 483 8.30 24.51 1.26
N CYS A 484 7.62 23.57 1.93
CA CYS A 484 6.36 22.99 1.46
C CYS A 484 5.24 24.06 1.34
N LEU A 485 5.09 24.95 2.31
CA LEU A 485 4.08 26.01 2.26
C LEU A 485 4.28 26.95 1.07
N LEU A 486 5.53 27.31 0.74
CA LEU A 486 5.86 28.14 -0.42
C LEU A 486 5.50 27.47 -1.75
N ALA A 487 5.51 26.14 -1.78
CA ALA A 487 5.25 25.36 -2.98
C ALA A 487 3.80 24.87 -3.10
N TRP A 488 2.95 25.11 -2.09
CA TRP A 488 1.66 24.41 -1.96
C TRP A 488 0.64 24.71 -3.08
N ASP A 489 0.66 25.92 -3.59
CA ASP A 489 -0.29 26.34 -4.64
C ASP A 489 0.19 26.01 -6.06
N ILE A 490 1.27 25.21 -6.18
CA ILE A 490 1.83 24.72 -7.43
C ILE A 490 1.22 23.35 -7.74
N GLU A 491 1.20 22.98 -9.02
CA GLU A 491 0.80 21.63 -9.44
C GLU A 491 1.54 20.56 -8.62
N PRO A 492 0.83 19.53 -8.10
CA PRO A 492 1.43 18.53 -7.20
C PRO A 492 2.73 17.91 -7.72
N MET A 493 2.81 17.61 -9.01
CA MET A 493 4.01 17.04 -9.62
C MET A 493 5.18 18.02 -9.68
N ALA A 494 4.95 19.32 -9.71
CA ALA A 494 5.98 20.36 -9.73
C ALA A 494 6.34 20.87 -8.33
N MET A 495 5.46 20.68 -7.35
CA MET A 495 5.63 21.15 -5.98
C MET A 495 6.97 20.73 -5.38
N GLY A 496 7.33 19.46 -5.50
CA GLY A 496 8.54 18.93 -4.90
C GLY A 496 9.83 19.55 -5.45
N ARG A 497 9.86 19.95 -6.72
CA ARG A 497 11.00 20.68 -7.32
C ARG A 497 11.23 22.03 -6.63
N VAL A 498 10.14 22.72 -6.29
CA VAL A 498 10.22 23.99 -5.57
C VAL A 498 10.69 23.75 -4.14
N VAL A 499 10.18 22.70 -3.48
CA VAL A 499 10.61 22.31 -2.13
C VAL A 499 12.11 22.04 -2.10
N MET A 500 12.63 21.21 -3.01
CA MET A 500 14.08 20.91 -3.09
C MET A 500 14.93 22.17 -3.31
N ARG A 501 14.48 23.07 -4.18
CA ARG A 501 15.15 24.35 -4.42
C ARG A 501 15.17 25.25 -3.17
N GLU A 502 14.03 25.34 -2.46
CA GLU A 502 13.94 26.15 -1.24
C GLU A 502 14.77 25.56 -0.08
N ILE A 503 14.83 24.23 0.03
CA ILE A 503 15.75 23.56 0.96
C ILE A 503 17.20 23.91 0.61
N LYS A 504 17.59 23.78 -0.66
CA LYS A 504 18.91 24.14 -1.15
C LYS A 504 19.30 25.56 -0.76
N ARG A 505 18.40 26.51 -1.03
CA ARG A 505 18.59 27.94 -0.70
C ARG A 505 18.74 28.14 0.81
N SER A 506 17.89 27.52 1.61
CA SER A 506 17.87 27.69 3.06
C SER A 506 19.11 27.10 3.75
N LEU A 507 19.70 26.07 3.17
CA LEU A 507 20.95 25.45 3.64
C LEU A 507 22.21 26.18 3.11
N GLY A 508 22.08 27.18 2.24
CA GLY A 508 23.21 27.91 1.68
C GLY A 508 24.09 27.04 0.74
N ILE A 509 23.53 25.97 0.16
CA ILE A 509 24.26 25.09 -0.76
C ILE A 509 24.50 25.84 -2.06
N ALA A 510 25.76 26.19 -2.35
CA ALA A 510 26.18 26.83 -3.61
C ALA A 510 25.85 25.87 -4.77
N GLY A 511 25.35 26.41 -5.89
CA GLY A 511 25.08 25.60 -7.08
C GLY A 511 26.33 24.84 -7.50
N VAL A 512 26.27 23.51 -7.54
CA VAL A 512 27.34 22.70 -8.15
C VAL A 512 27.24 22.95 -9.65
N SER A 513 28.20 23.72 -10.17
CA SER A 513 28.45 23.82 -11.61
C SER A 513 28.80 22.38 -12.08
N ALA A 514 28.09 21.92 -13.10
CA ALA A 514 28.40 20.66 -13.75
C ALA A 514 29.85 20.64 -14.23
N LYS A 515 30.76 20.15 -13.39
CA LYS A 515 32.12 19.64 -13.67
C LYS A 515 32.93 19.60 -12.38
N GLY A 516 33.23 18.41 -11.89
CA GLY A 516 34.24 18.28 -10.84
C GLY A 516 34.14 16.96 -10.08
N SER A 517 34.93 16.00 -10.52
CA SER A 517 35.24 14.76 -9.83
C SER A 517 35.51 14.98 -8.33
N VAL A 518 34.87 14.14 -7.51
CA VAL A 518 35.22 14.01 -6.08
C VAL A 518 36.65 13.48 -5.96
N VAL A 519 37.57 14.37 -5.65
CA VAL A 519 38.88 13.99 -5.08
C VAL A 519 38.72 13.96 -3.57
N ALA A 520 38.99 12.78 -3.01
CA ALA A 520 39.04 12.53 -1.58
C ALA A 520 39.83 13.63 -0.83
N ARG A 521 39.25 14.23 0.20
CA ARG A 521 39.99 14.90 1.25
C ARG A 521 40.10 13.95 2.44
N ALA A 522 41.22 13.23 2.47
CA ALA A 522 41.78 12.72 3.72
C ALA A 522 42.67 13.84 4.30
N SER A 523 42.35 14.29 5.50
CA SER A 523 43.28 14.76 6.55
C SER A 523 42.48 15.00 7.82
#